data_0b0688974df454d12cf29be9b4b5ac79
#
_entry.id   0b0688974df454d12cf29be9b4b5ac79
#
_cell.length_a   1.000
_cell.length_b   1.000
_cell.length_c   1.000
_cell.angle_alpha   90.00
_cell.angle_beta   90.00
_cell.angle_gamma   90.00
#
_symmetry.space_group_name_H-M   'P 1'
#
loop_
_entity.id
_entity.type
_entity.pdbx_description
1 polymer ?
#
loop_
_entity_poly.entity_id
_entity_poly.type
_entity_poly.pdbx_seq_one_letter_code
_entity_poly.pdbx_strand_id
1 'polypeptide(L)'
;FYAVYVDSQKDYKVYGGLQDNGVWVGSHNTRIDKRWHQSGQNPFESIMGGDGMQVQVDERNPNIVYTGYQFGNYFRIDRKSGKNTYIQPKHTLGETPYRFNWQTPILLSKHNQDILYLGGNKLHRSLNQGDDWETISEDLTTGGKKGNVAYGTLTSISESPFQFGLLYTGSDDGLLHVTKNGGGSWEKISDNLPQNLWVSRVIASAHQKERVYATLNAYRFDDFTSYVYVSEDFGKTWKNIGNSIPTSPVNVIKEDPSNENILYVGTDNGAYISFDKGNSWEIFNKNLPNVAVHDLVIQPTAKHLILGTHGRSLYKAEIGNLQLFTKDLMNKKFHIFQMEGIQKRNNWGSARNDWSEVFIPELKIPFYAKGSGKTNIEVLSNEVVVNTIAVNIDKGYN
;
A
#
# COMPACT_ATOMS: atom_id res chain seq x y z
N PHE A 1 -1.54 -5.56 -11.07
CA PHE A 1 -0.62 -4.55 -10.55
C PHE A 1 0.46 -5.23 -9.70
N TYR A 2 1.71 -4.83 -9.90
CA TYR A 2 2.81 -5.20 -9.01
C TYR A 2 2.90 -4.26 -7.82
N ALA A 3 2.66 -2.97 -8.06
CA ALA A 3 2.75 -1.94 -7.04
C ALA A 3 1.77 -0.81 -7.31
N VAL A 4 1.39 -0.11 -6.24
CA VAL A 4 0.57 1.10 -6.28
C VAL A 4 1.21 2.21 -5.46
N TYR A 5 1.03 3.45 -5.89
CA TYR A 5 1.51 4.63 -5.19
C TYR A 5 0.51 5.78 -5.32
N VAL A 6 0.58 6.75 -4.41
CA VAL A 6 -0.22 7.98 -4.46
C VAL A 6 0.66 9.17 -4.13
N ASP A 7 0.43 10.31 -4.79
CA ASP A 7 1.10 11.55 -4.42
C ASP A 7 0.36 12.29 -3.28
N SER A 8 0.98 13.34 -2.76
CA SER A 8 0.49 14.12 -1.62
C SER A 8 -0.43 15.28 -2.02
N GLN A 9 -0.80 15.42 -3.30
CA GLN A 9 -1.64 16.52 -3.77
C GLN A 9 -3.07 16.41 -3.22
N LYS A 10 -3.78 17.55 -3.14
CA LYS A 10 -5.19 17.58 -2.76
C LYS A 10 -6.04 16.75 -3.73
N ASP A 11 -5.86 16.95 -5.03
CA ASP A 11 -6.44 16.13 -6.09
C ASP A 11 -5.38 15.10 -6.53
N TYR A 12 -5.03 14.22 -5.61
CA TYR A 12 -3.94 13.29 -5.76
C TYR A 12 -4.11 12.36 -6.95
N LYS A 13 -2.99 11.91 -7.47
CA LYS A 13 -2.93 10.91 -8.52
C LYS A 13 -2.58 9.54 -7.96
N VAL A 14 -3.10 8.52 -8.61
CA VAL A 14 -2.80 7.12 -8.35
C VAL A 14 -1.86 6.63 -9.44
N TYR A 15 -0.77 6.01 -9.05
CA TYR A 15 0.24 5.42 -9.92
C TYR A 15 0.20 3.91 -9.76
N GLY A 16 0.42 3.19 -10.86
CA GLY A 16 0.46 1.74 -10.81
C GLY A 16 1.41 1.14 -11.83
N GLY A 17 2.24 0.19 -11.38
CA GLY A 17 3.06 -0.64 -12.24
C GLY A 17 2.36 -1.97 -12.53
N LEU A 18 2.28 -2.34 -13.81
CA LEU A 18 1.57 -3.52 -14.29
C LEU A 18 2.49 -4.43 -15.10
N GLN A 19 2.28 -5.73 -14.96
CA GLN A 19 2.93 -6.71 -15.83
C GLN A 19 2.51 -6.48 -17.28
N ASP A 20 3.48 -6.49 -18.19
CA ASP A 20 3.33 -6.34 -19.65
C ASP A 20 2.68 -5.02 -20.11
N ASN A 21 2.24 -4.17 -19.19
CA ASN A 21 1.49 -2.96 -19.48
C ASN A 21 2.13 -1.66 -18.97
N GLY A 22 3.35 -1.72 -18.44
CA GLY A 22 4.10 -0.55 -18.01
C GLY A 22 3.59 0.13 -16.75
N VAL A 23 3.89 1.42 -16.62
CA VAL A 23 3.51 2.26 -15.48
C VAL A 23 2.52 3.32 -15.92
N TRP A 24 1.45 3.45 -15.19
CA TRP A 24 0.35 4.38 -15.49
C TRP A 24 0.05 5.30 -14.31
N VAL A 25 -0.49 6.49 -14.64
CA VAL A 25 -0.94 7.47 -13.66
C VAL A 25 -2.30 8.03 -14.04
N GLY A 26 -3.18 8.19 -13.06
CA GLY A 26 -4.50 8.79 -13.26
C GLY A 26 -5.01 9.50 -12.01
N SER A 27 -6.06 10.31 -12.16
CA SER A 27 -6.70 10.98 -11.02
C SER A 27 -7.45 9.98 -10.15
N HIS A 28 -7.40 10.15 -8.82
CA HIS A 28 -8.21 9.37 -7.87
C HIS A 28 -9.71 9.55 -8.06
N ASN A 29 -10.14 10.62 -8.73
CA ASN A 29 -11.54 10.95 -9.04
C ASN A 29 -11.98 10.43 -10.41
N THR A 30 -11.15 9.66 -11.09
CA THR A 30 -11.49 9.07 -12.38
C THR A 30 -12.76 8.22 -12.28
N ARG A 31 -13.71 8.48 -13.18
CA ARG A 31 -14.95 7.69 -13.32
C ARG A 31 -15.01 7.11 -14.71
N ILE A 32 -15.59 5.92 -14.83
CA ILE A 32 -15.87 5.31 -16.14
C ILE A 32 -16.83 6.23 -16.89
N ASP A 33 -16.44 6.65 -18.09
CA ASP A 33 -17.24 7.49 -18.96
C ASP A 33 -17.29 6.87 -20.37
N LYS A 34 -18.48 6.69 -20.91
CA LYS A 34 -18.69 6.14 -22.26
C LYS A 34 -17.97 6.94 -23.35
N ARG A 35 -17.72 8.23 -23.10
CA ARG A 35 -16.96 9.11 -24.00
C ARG A 35 -15.53 8.63 -24.25
N TRP A 36 -14.91 7.87 -23.32
CA TRP A 36 -13.59 7.30 -23.56
C TRP A 36 -13.56 6.39 -24.80
N HIS A 37 -14.61 5.57 -24.96
CA HIS A 37 -14.72 4.69 -26.11
C HIS A 37 -14.95 5.47 -27.42
N GLN A 38 -15.58 6.64 -27.34
CA GLN A 38 -15.87 7.48 -28.52
C GLN A 38 -14.67 8.36 -28.91
N SER A 39 -13.95 8.90 -27.93
CA SER A 39 -12.82 9.82 -28.16
C SER A 39 -11.46 9.14 -28.23
N GLY A 40 -11.35 7.86 -27.84
CA GLY A 40 -10.08 7.17 -27.67
C GLY A 40 -9.23 7.70 -26.51
N GLN A 41 -9.77 8.59 -25.70
CA GLN A 41 -9.04 9.19 -24.57
C GLN A 41 -9.12 8.28 -23.36
N ASN A 42 -7.97 7.75 -22.93
CA ASN A 42 -7.83 7.10 -21.65
C ASN A 42 -7.52 8.18 -20.59
N PRO A 43 -8.24 8.22 -19.45
CA PRO A 43 -7.96 9.16 -18.36
C PRO A 43 -6.68 8.83 -17.59
N PHE A 44 -6.09 7.66 -17.83
CA PHE A 44 -4.79 7.29 -17.33
C PHE A 44 -3.73 7.51 -18.40
N GLU A 45 -2.61 8.12 -18.01
CA GLU A 45 -1.43 8.37 -18.85
C GLU A 45 -0.40 7.29 -18.62
N SER A 46 0.19 6.76 -19.70
CA SER A 46 1.35 5.88 -19.61
C SER A 46 2.61 6.72 -19.33
N ILE A 47 3.37 6.32 -18.31
CA ILE A 47 4.65 6.97 -17.93
C ILE A 47 5.83 6.19 -18.50
N MET A 48 5.76 4.86 -18.46
CA MET A 48 6.85 3.96 -18.84
C MET A 48 6.27 2.67 -19.39
N GLY A 49 6.95 2.10 -20.40
CA GLY A 49 6.66 0.76 -20.92
C GLY A 49 7.37 -0.36 -20.14
N GLY A 50 7.25 -1.58 -20.63
CA GLY A 50 7.83 -2.79 -20.03
C GLY A 50 6.94 -3.37 -18.92
N ASP A 51 7.54 -4.17 -18.02
CA ASP A 51 6.88 -4.60 -16.79
C ASP A 51 7.02 -3.51 -15.74
N GLY A 52 5.96 -2.75 -15.54
CA GLY A 52 5.96 -1.60 -14.64
C GLY A 52 6.15 -2.01 -13.18
N MET A 53 7.08 -1.34 -12.50
CA MET A 53 7.49 -1.65 -11.13
C MET A 53 7.01 -0.61 -10.13
N GLN A 54 7.69 -0.53 -8.99
CA GLN A 54 7.37 0.44 -7.94
C GLN A 54 7.51 1.88 -8.44
N VAL A 55 6.74 2.76 -7.85
CA VAL A 55 6.74 4.19 -8.14
C VAL A 55 7.05 4.97 -6.86
N GLN A 56 7.87 6.00 -6.98
CA GLN A 56 8.06 7.03 -5.96
C GLN A 56 7.84 8.39 -6.62
N VAL A 57 7.26 9.33 -5.90
CA VAL A 57 6.98 10.68 -6.40
C VAL A 57 7.58 11.69 -5.45
N ASP A 58 8.30 12.68 -5.95
CA ASP A 58 8.85 13.76 -5.13
C ASP A 58 7.69 14.64 -4.60
N GLU A 59 7.54 14.68 -3.28
CA GLU A 59 6.46 15.43 -2.63
C GLU A 59 6.57 16.95 -2.84
N ARG A 60 7.78 17.46 -3.12
CA ARG A 60 8.05 18.88 -3.43
C ARG A 60 7.65 19.23 -4.86
N ASN A 61 7.76 18.26 -5.78
CA ASN A 61 7.42 18.43 -7.18
C ASN A 61 6.83 17.14 -7.77
N PRO A 62 5.51 17.00 -7.84
CA PRO A 62 4.85 15.77 -8.29
C PRO A 62 5.05 15.46 -9.79
N ASN A 63 5.77 16.32 -10.53
CA ASN A 63 6.22 15.98 -11.88
C ASN A 63 7.46 15.10 -11.89
N ILE A 64 8.22 15.06 -10.79
CA ILE A 64 9.39 14.18 -10.66
C ILE A 64 8.93 12.83 -10.13
N VAL A 65 9.07 11.83 -10.96
CA VAL A 65 8.66 10.44 -10.68
C VAL A 65 9.84 9.52 -10.86
N TYR A 66 10.03 8.61 -9.92
CA TYR A 66 11.02 7.55 -9.97
C TYR A 66 10.28 6.24 -10.22
N THR A 67 10.51 5.62 -11.33
CA THR A 67 9.91 4.34 -11.71
C THR A 67 10.71 3.66 -12.80
N GLY A 68 10.36 2.44 -13.13
CA GLY A 68 11.10 1.69 -14.12
C GLY A 68 10.46 0.35 -14.47
N TYR A 69 11.28 -0.55 -14.94
CA TYR A 69 10.90 -1.90 -15.31
C TYR A 69 11.81 -2.93 -14.62
N GLN A 70 11.60 -4.18 -14.87
CA GLN A 70 12.22 -5.31 -14.17
C GLN A 70 13.75 -5.19 -14.01
N PHE A 71 14.27 -5.84 -12.96
CA PHE A 71 15.69 -5.92 -12.63
C PHE A 71 16.37 -4.57 -12.32
N GLY A 72 15.64 -3.67 -11.65
CA GLY A 72 16.20 -2.41 -11.17
C GLY A 72 16.48 -1.38 -12.25
N ASN A 73 15.91 -1.53 -13.44
CA ASN A 73 16.02 -0.53 -14.50
C ASN A 73 15.13 0.66 -14.19
N TYR A 74 15.58 1.52 -13.28
CA TYR A 74 14.87 2.70 -12.84
C TYR A 74 15.32 3.97 -13.53
N PHE A 75 14.37 4.92 -13.59
CA PHE A 75 14.54 6.25 -14.18
C PHE A 75 13.97 7.31 -13.24
N ARG A 76 14.61 8.46 -13.20
CA ARG A 76 14.02 9.72 -12.77
C ARG A 76 13.38 10.38 -13.98
N ILE A 77 12.09 10.58 -13.92
CA ILE A 77 11.26 11.12 -15.01
C ILE A 77 10.73 12.48 -14.60
N ASP A 78 11.02 13.51 -15.37
CA ASP A 78 10.31 14.79 -15.27
C ASP A 78 9.15 14.78 -16.26
N ARG A 79 7.95 14.55 -15.77
CA ARG A 79 6.73 14.48 -16.57
C ARG A 79 6.37 15.79 -17.27
N LYS A 80 6.86 16.94 -16.78
CA LYS A 80 6.60 18.25 -17.37
C LYS A 80 7.48 18.47 -18.61
N SER A 81 8.75 18.15 -18.52
CA SER A 81 9.70 18.31 -19.62
C SER A 81 9.82 17.08 -20.52
N GLY A 82 9.37 15.90 -20.05
CA GLY A 82 9.57 14.62 -20.72
C GLY A 82 10.98 14.06 -20.57
N LYS A 83 11.84 14.67 -19.76
CA LYS A 83 13.22 14.21 -19.56
C LYS A 83 13.24 12.94 -18.72
N ASN A 84 13.93 11.91 -19.23
CA ASN A 84 14.15 10.65 -18.54
C ASN A 84 15.66 10.48 -18.28
N THR A 85 16.02 10.24 -17.01
CA THR A 85 17.40 9.99 -16.58
C THR A 85 17.48 8.59 -15.99
N TYR A 86 18.33 7.73 -16.56
CA TYR A 86 18.56 6.37 -16.05
C TYR A 86 19.38 6.44 -14.77
N ILE A 87 18.92 5.77 -13.71
CA ILE A 87 19.46 5.93 -12.35
C ILE A 87 19.86 4.60 -11.68
N GLN A 88 19.97 3.49 -12.39
CA GLN A 88 20.40 2.22 -11.77
C GLN A 88 21.85 2.30 -11.26
N PRO A 89 22.13 1.85 -10.01
CA PRO A 89 23.50 1.71 -9.51
C PRO A 89 24.32 0.75 -10.37
N LYS A 90 25.57 1.13 -10.65
CA LYS A 90 26.50 0.33 -11.43
C LYS A 90 27.59 -0.25 -10.54
N HIS A 91 27.96 -1.51 -10.76
CA HIS A 91 29.11 -2.13 -10.11
C HIS A 91 30.42 -1.59 -10.71
N THR A 92 31.50 -1.66 -9.93
CA THR A 92 32.84 -1.33 -10.42
C THR A 92 33.32 -2.36 -11.44
N LEU A 93 33.96 -1.90 -12.48
CA LEU A 93 34.54 -2.80 -13.49
C LEU A 93 35.54 -3.78 -12.86
N GLY A 94 35.37 -5.07 -13.13
CA GLY A 94 36.16 -6.16 -12.55
C GLY A 94 35.53 -6.78 -11.29
N GLU A 95 34.49 -6.18 -10.71
CA GLU A 95 33.72 -6.76 -9.61
C GLU A 95 32.54 -7.59 -10.15
N THR A 96 31.98 -8.45 -9.27
CA THR A 96 30.77 -9.20 -9.59
C THR A 96 29.58 -8.23 -9.75
N PRO A 97 28.82 -8.32 -10.85
CA PRO A 97 27.64 -7.49 -11.04
C PRO A 97 26.63 -7.62 -9.89
N TYR A 98 25.97 -6.51 -9.57
CA TYR A 98 24.87 -6.55 -8.61
C TYR A 98 23.72 -7.42 -9.13
N ARG A 99 23.07 -8.13 -8.21
CA ARG A 99 21.86 -8.89 -8.48
C ARG A 99 20.65 -8.02 -8.12
N PHE A 100 19.68 -7.94 -9.01
CA PHE A 100 18.44 -7.21 -8.80
C PHE A 100 17.24 -8.15 -8.93
N ASN A 101 16.26 -8.00 -8.04
CA ASN A 101 15.01 -8.73 -8.13
C ASN A 101 14.22 -8.32 -9.38
N TRP A 102 13.31 -9.17 -9.83
CA TRP A 102 12.31 -8.77 -10.84
C TRP A 102 11.59 -7.49 -10.40
N GLN A 103 11.08 -7.46 -9.17
CA GLN A 103 10.52 -6.27 -8.53
C GLN A 103 11.56 -5.66 -7.58
N THR A 104 12.56 -5.03 -8.10
CA THR A 104 13.59 -4.35 -7.32
C THR A 104 12.97 -3.25 -6.45
N PRO A 105 13.21 -3.24 -5.12
CA PRO A 105 12.65 -2.20 -4.27
C PRO A 105 13.39 -0.87 -4.43
N ILE A 106 12.62 0.21 -4.53
CA ILE A 106 13.10 1.59 -4.51
C ILE A 106 12.36 2.38 -3.44
N LEU A 107 13.06 3.25 -2.73
CA LEU A 107 12.49 4.08 -1.68
C LEU A 107 13.02 5.51 -1.76
N LEU A 108 12.13 6.48 -1.82
CA LEU A 108 12.43 7.90 -1.64
C LEU A 108 12.34 8.23 -0.15
N SER A 109 13.42 8.81 0.40
CA SER A 109 13.47 9.12 1.84
C SER A 109 12.44 10.20 2.22
N LYS A 110 11.72 9.95 3.31
CA LYS A 110 10.81 10.95 3.88
C LYS A 110 11.55 12.08 4.60
N HIS A 111 12.80 11.88 4.98
CA HIS A 111 13.62 12.89 5.67
C HIS A 111 14.20 13.93 4.70
N ASN A 112 14.53 13.49 3.48
CA ASN A 112 15.02 14.37 2.41
C ASN A 112 14.72 13.77 1.05
N GLN A 113 13.95 14.46 0.23
CA GLN A 113 13.50 14.00 -1.09
C GLN A 113 14.62 13.99 -2.17
N ASP A 114 15.86 14.36 -1.84
CA ASP A 114 17.02 14.12 -2.69
C ASP A 114 17.65 12.74 -2.47
N ILE A 115 17.23 12.05 -1.40
CA ILE A 115 17.79 10.76 -1.00
C ILE A 115 16.92 9.62 -1.52
N LEU A 116 17.55 8.75 -2.30
CA LEU A 116 16.97 7.51 -2.80
C LEU A 116 17.71 6.30 -2.25
N TYR A 117 16.98 5.23 -2.00
CA TYR A 117 17.52 3.90 -1.73
C TYR A 117 17.06 2.94 -2.83
N LEU A 118 17.95 2.07 -3.30
CA LEU A 118 17.66 1.02 -4.27
C LEU A 118 18.30 -0.29 -3.82
N GLY A 119 17.49 -1.36 -3.77
CA GLY A 119 17.91 -2.65 -3.26
C GLY A 119 18.28 -3.64 -4.36
N GLY A 120 19.57 -3.99 -4.45
CA GLY A 120 20.04 -5.17 -5.18
C GLY A 120 20.23 -6.34 -4.20
N ASN A 121 21.34 -7.09 -4.35
CA ASN A 121 21.85 -7.93 -3.27
C ASN A 121 22.52 -7.11 -2.16
N LYS A 122 22.87 -5.87 -2.46
CA LYS A 122 23.35 -4.83 -1.56
C LYS A 122 22.35 -3.68 -1.53
N LEU A 123 22.40 -2.84 -0.49
CA LEU A 123 21.62 -1.61 -0.45
C LEU A 123 22.46 -0.44 -0.96
N HIS A 124 21.90 0.32 -1.87
CA HIS A 124 22.51 1.52 -2.45
C HIS A 124 21.75 2.76 -2.01
N ARG A 125 22.47 3.85 -1.77
CA ARG A 125 21.93 5.17 -1.42
C ARG A 125 22.46 6.20 -2.42
N SER A 126 21.56 7.06 -2.89
CA SER A 126 21.90 8.30 -3.59
C SER A 126 21.53 9.49 -2.73
N LEU A 127 22.34 10.54 -2.72
CA LEU A 127 22.07 11.81 -2.03
C LEU A 127 21.65 12.92 -3.02
N ASN A 128 21.58 12.61 -4.30
CA ASN A 128 21.33 13.56 -5.39
C ASN A 128 20.38 13.00 -6.46
N GLN A 129 19.26 12.43 -5.98
CA GLN A 129 18.15 11.99 -6.83
C GLN A 129 18.52 10.88 -7.85
N GLY A 130 19.52 10.07 -7.51
CA GLY A 130 19.97 8.93 -8.33
C GLY A 130 21.06 9.26 -9.35
N ASP A 131 21.63 10.46 -9.35
CA ASP A 131 22.74 10.81 -10.25
C ASP A 131 24.02 10.06 -9.85
N ASP A 132 24.30 9.97 -8.54
CA ASP A 132 25.42 9.18 -7.99
C ASP A 132 24.92 8.22 -6.91
N TRP A 133 25.60 7.09 -6.76
CA TRP A 133 25.25 6.03 -5.82
C TRP A 133 26.43 5.62 -4.94
N GLU A 134 26.14 5.45 -3.67
CA GLU A 134 27.01 4.83 -2.68
C GLU A 134 26.42 3.48 -2.25
N THR A 135 27.23 2.43 -2.21
CA THR A 135 26.84 1.14 -1.63
C THR A 135 27.05 1.20 -0.11
N ILE A 136 25.96 1.06 0.63
CA ILE A 136 25.93 1.24 2.11
C ILE A 136 25.75 -0.08 2.87
N SER A 137 25.95 -1.22 2.22
CA SER A 137 25.93 -2.55 2.84
C SER A 137 26.87 -3.51 2.14
N GLU A 138 27.25 -4.58 2.83
CA GLU A 138 27.72 -5.81 2.20
C GLU A 138 26.52 -6.55 1.56
N ASP A 139 26.73 -7.77 1.04
CA ASP A 139 25.66 -8.62 0.53
C ASP A 139 24.71 -9.00 1.69
N LEU A 140 23.46 -8.54 1.64
CA LEU A 140 22.44 -8.75 2.67
C LEU A 140 21.59 -10.01 2.40
N THR A 141 22.11 -10.93 1.59
CA THR A 141 21.44 -12.16 1.16
C THR A 141 22.32 -13.38 1.42
N THR A 142 21.80 -14.59 1.23
CA THR A 142 22.59 -15.83 1.29
C THR A 142 23.45 -16.08 0.05
N GLY A 143 23.35 -15.20 -0.96
CA GLY A 143 24.04 -15.31 -2.23
C GLY A 143 23.14 -15.75 -3.40
N GLY A 144 23.64 -15.62 -4.60
CA GLY A 144 22.94 -16.00 -5.82
C GLY A 144 22.91 -17.52 -6.07
N LYS A 145 21.94 -17.97 -6.85
CA LYS A 145 21.89 -19.35 -7.38
C LYS A 145 22.53 -19.43 -8.75
N LYS A 146 22.99 -20.64 -9.13
CA LYS A 146 23.45 -20.90 -10.50
C LYS A 146 22.30 -20.73 -11.50
N GLY A 147 22.61 -20.18 -12.68
CA GLY A 147 21.66 -19.93 -13.76
C GLY A 147 21.19 -18.48 -13.80
N ASN A 148 20.31 -18.18 -14.75
CA ASN A 148 19.74 -16.84 -14.94
C ASN A 148 18.46 -16.71 -14.11
N VAL A 149 18.62 -16.60 -12.79
CA VAL A 149 17.51 -16.47 -11.83
C VAL A 149 17.73 -15.26 -10.91
N ALA A 150 16.69 -14.47 -10.72
CA ALA A 150 16.68 -13.37 -9.77
C ALA A 150 16.51 -13.92 -8.34
N TYR A 151 17.60 -14.33 -7.71
CA TYR A 151 17.65 -14.89 -6.38
C TYR A 151 18.85 -14.35 -5.60
N GLY A 152 18.69 -14.26 -4.28
CA GLY A 152 19.63 -13.57 -3.40
C GLY A 152 19.58 -12.06 -3.65
N THR A 153 18.40 -11.48 -3.55
CA THR A 153 18.11 -10.09 -3.85
C THR A 153 17.14 -9.49 -2.84
N LEU A 154 17.26 -8.19 -2.59
CA LEU A 154 16.31 -7.47 -1.75
C LEU A 154 14.95 -7.34 -2.45
N THR A 155 13.89 -7.48 -1.66
CA THR A 155 12.48 -7.41 -2.09
C THR A 155 11.73 -6.26 -1.45
N SER A 156 12.24 -5.76 -0.31
CA SER A 156 11.59 -4.68 0.43
C SER A 156 12.62 -3.82 1.18
N ILE A 157 12.37 -2.51 1.21
CA ILE A 157 13.13 -1.52 1.97
C ILE A 157 12.14 -0.65 2.74
N SER A 158 12.47 -0.32 3.98
CA SER A 158 11.71 0.64 4.76
C SER A 158 12.62 1.54 5.58
N GLU A 159 12.36 2.85 5.58
CA GLU A 159 13.00 3.84 6.43
C GLU A 159 12.05 4.25 7.55
N SER A 160 12.55 4.31 8.78
CA SER A 160 11.79 4.81 9.92
C SER A 160 11.51 6.31 9.77
N PRO A 161 10.27 6.76 10.00
CA PRO A 161 9.99 8.21 10.00
C PRO A 161 10.57 8.95 11.20
N PHE A 162 11.03 8.23 12.23
CA PHE A 162 11.57 8.81 13.46
C PHE A 162 13.06 9.13 13.41
N GLN A 163 13.80 8.43 12.53
CA GLN A 163 15.24 8.58 12.46
C GLN A 163 15.75 8.34 11.05
N PHE A 164 16.42 9.33 10.48
CA PHE A 164 17.18 9.17 9.25
C PHE A 164 18.24 8.08 9.39
N GLY A 165 18.29 7.17 8.41
CA GLY A 165 19.24 6.07 8.41
C GLY A 165 18.90 4.90 9.33
N LEU A 166 17.73 4.89 10.00
CA LEU A 166 17.16 3.68 10.56
C LEU A 166 16.40 2.97 9.43
N LEU A 167 17.04 1.95 8.86
CA LEU A 167 16.56 1.24 7.68
C LEU A 167 16.38 -0.24 7.95
N TYR A 168 15.36 -0.81 7.34
CA TYR A 168 15.08 -2.24 7.33
C TYR A 168 15.07 -2.75 5.90
N THR A 169 15.62 -3.96 5.68
CA THR A 169 15.57 -4.64 4.39
C THR A 169 15.06 -6.06 4.56
N GLY A 170 14.37 -6.56 3.53
CA GLY A 170 13.96 -7.95 3.41
C GLY A 170 14.38 -8.51 2.06
N SER A 171 14.65 -9.81 1.99
CA SER A 171 15.15 -10.49 0.79
C SER A 171 14.28 -11.67 0.35
N ASP A 172 14.49 -12.12 -0.88
CA ASP A 172 13.76 -13.27 -1.47
C ASP A 172 14.20 -14.62 -0.90
N ASP A 173 15.28 -14.65 -0.15
CA ASP A 173 15.82 -15.83 0.54
C ASP A 173 15.54 -15.82 2.06
N GLY A 174 14.71 -14.87 2.53
CA GLY A 174 14.15 -14.85 3.88
C GLY A 174 14.98 -14.08 4.92
N LEU A 175 16.01 -13.36 4.50
CA LEU A 175 16.78 -12.55 5.43
C LEU A 175 16.13 -11.17 5.65
N LEU A 176 16.13 -10.76 6.92
CA LEU A 176 15.79 -9.41 7.36
C LEU A 176 17.00 -8.79 8.04
N HIS A 177 17.29 -7.56 7.69
CA HIS A 177 18.38 -6.80 8.31
C HIS A 177 17.90 -5.41 8.75
N VAL A 178 18.55 -4.87 9.77
CA VAL A 178 18.38 -3.49 10.24
C VAL A 178 19.72 -2.78 10.33
N THR A 179 19.74 -1.52 9.94
CA THR A 179 20.80 -0.57 10.30
C THR A 179 20.19 0.59 11.07
N LYS A 180 20.88 1.06 12.12
CA LYS A 180 20.46 2.21 12.94
C LYS A 180 21.31 3.45 12.70
N ASN A 181 22.29 3.35 11.81
CA ASN A 181 23.32 4.36 11.56
C ASN A 181 23.59 4.60 10.06
N GLY A 182 22.56 4.41 9.23
CA GLY A 182 22.61 4.76 7.80
C GLY A 182 23.52 3.85 6.96
N GLY A 183 23.71 2.60 7.39
CA GLY A 183 24.54 1.61 6.68
C GLY A 183 25.93 1.41 7.28
N GLY A 184 26.29 2.15 8.36
CA GLY A 184 27.58 1.96 9.02
C GLY A 184 27.75 0.59 9.68
N SER A 185 26.66 -0.05 10.07
CA SER A 185 26.60 -1.45 10.51
C SER A 185 25.21 -2.04 10.26
N TRP A 186 25.17 -3.34 10.03
CA TRP A 186 23.94 -4.09 9.78
C TRP A 186 23.81 -5.26 10.75
N GLU A 187 22.62 -5.44 11.32
CA GLU A 187 22.25 -6.56 12.17
C GLU A 187 21.26 -7.45 11.44
N LYS A 188 21.50 -8.77 11.38
CA LYS A 188 20.49 -9.75 10.94
C LYS A 188 19.45 -9.91 12.03
N ILE A 189 18.18 -9.81 11.67
CA ILE A 189 17.04 -9.84 12.60
C ILE A 189 16.01 -10.93 12.27
N SER A 190 16.33 -11.85 11.37
CA SER A 190 15.41 -12.92 10.90
C SER A 190 15.63 -14.28 11.58
N ASP A 191 16.51 -14.42 12.57
CA ASP A 191 16.87 -15.72 13.15
C ASP A 191 15.68 -16.46 13.80
N ASN A 192 14.72 -15.74 14.34
CA ASN A 192 13.53 -16.28 14.99
C ASN A 192 12.29 -16.31 14.09
N LEU A 193 12.47 -16.15 12.80
CA LEU A 193 11.41 -16.24 11.79
C LEU A 193 11.53 -17.54 10.98
N PRO A 194 10.48 -17.98 10.29
CA PRO A 194 10.58 -19.07 9.32
C PRO A 194 11.67 -18.76 8.27
N GLN A 195 12.57 -19.71 8.07
CA GLN A 195 13.77 -19.52 7.24
C GLN A 195 13.47 -19.81 5.76
N ASN A 196 14.24 -19.19 4.87
CA ASN A 196 14.20 -19.39 3.42
C ASN A 196 12.86 -19.03 2.76
N LEU A 197 12.02 -18.25 3.41
CA LEU A 197 10.76 -17.75 2.85
C LEU A 197 10.94 -16.34 2.30
N TRP A 198 10.29 -16.07 1.19
CA TRP A 198 10.29 -14.74 0.57
C TRP A 198 9.75 -13.66 1.53
N VAL A 199 10.55 -12.65 1.86
CA VAL A 199 10.05 -11.48 2.59
C VAL A 199 9.24 -10.62 1.63
N SER A 200 7.92 -10.69 1.74
CA SER A 200 7.03 -9.93 0.86
C SER A 200 6.98 -8.44 1.22
N ARG A 201 7.09 -8.11 2.51
CA ARG A 201 7.16 -6.72 2.96
C ARG A 201 7.86 -6.59 4.31
N VAL A 202 8.63 -5.51 4.48
CA VAL A 202 9.05 -4.99 5.78
C VAL A 202 8.64 -3.53 5.88
N ILE A 203 8.08 -3.10 7.01
CA ILE A 203 7.72 -1.70 7.25
C ILE A 203 8.09 -1.28 8.68
N ALA A 204 8.78 -0.14 8.80
CA ALA A 204 8.93 0.56 10.06
C ALA A 204 7.60 1.21 10.46
N SER A 205 7.26 1.15 11.75
CA SER A 205 6.04 1.77 12.27
C SER A 205 6.05 3.29 12.08
N ALA A 206 4.87 3.85 11.85
CA ALA A 206 4.64 5.30 11.85
C ALA A 206 4.39 5.87 13.26
N HIS A 207 4.24 5.01 14.28
CA HIS A 207 3.84 5.41 15.64
C HIS A 207 4.89 5.12 16.70
N GLN A 208 5.74 4.10 16.50
CA GLN A 208 6.75 3.66 17.47
C GLN A 208 8.07 3.40 16.75
N LYS A 209 9.14 4.06 17.23
CA LYS A 209 10.45 3.98 16.58
C LYS A 209 11.03 2.56 16.54
N GLU A 210 10.80 1.80 17.61
CA GLU A 210 11.30 0.44 17.82
C GLU A 210 10.49 -0.61 17.08
N ARG A 211 9.27 -0.27 16.67
CA ARG A 211 8.32 -1.22 16.05
C ARG A 211 8.60 -1.38 14.57
N VAL A 212 8.60 -2.64 14.14
CA VAL A 212 8.70 -3.03 12.73
C VAL A 212 7.78 -4.22 12.47
N TYR A 213 7.20 -4.26 11.28
CA TYR A 213 6.37 -5.36 10.80
C TYR A 213 7.06 -6.07 9.65
N ALA A 214 6.88 -7.39 9.57
CA ALA A 214 7.36 -8.19 8.45
C ALA A 214 6.29 -9.18 8.00
N THR A 215 6.18 -9.39 6.68
CA THR A 215 5.37 -10.43 6.09
C THR A 215 6.23 -11.35 5.25
N LEU A 216 5.93 -12.65 5.31
CA LEU A 216 6.61 -13.67 4.52
C LEU A 216 5.58 -14.36 3.63
N ASN A 217 6.03 -14.85 2.49
CA ASN A 217 5.21 -15.52 1.51
C ASN A 217 5.89 -16.83 1.08
N ALA A 218 5.19 -17.93 1.28
CA ALA A 218 5.73 -19.28 1.09
C ALA A 218 5.00 -20.09 -0.02
N TYR A 219 4.15 -19.45 -0.84
CA TYR A 219 3.37 -20.15 -1.86
C TYR A 219 4.25 -20.97 -2.85
N ARG A 220 5.50 -20.53 -3.06
CA ARG A 220 6.49 -21.25 -3.90
C ARG A 220 6.90 -22.61 -3.34
N PHE A 221 6.55 -22.89 -2.09
CA PHE A 221 6.82 -24.13 -1.36
C PHE A 221 5.52 -24.87 -1.00
N ASP A 222 4.40 -24.55 -1.66
CA ASP A 222 3.06 -25.09 -1.38
C ASP A 222 2.59 -24.83 0.07
N ASP A 223 3.14 -23.80 0.70
CA ASP A 223 2.75 -23.34 2.02
C ASP A 223 1.99 -22.01 1.90
N PHE A 224 0.71 -22.05 2.21
CA PHE A 224 -0.22 -20.93 2.10
C PHE A 224 -0.50 -20.25 3.45
N THR A 225 0.30 -20.51 4.47
CA THR A 225 0.17 -19.91 5.80
C THR A 225 0.30 -18.38 5.73
N SER A 226 -0.53 -17.69 6.50
CA SER A 226 -0.52 -16.22 6.58
C SER A 226 0.55 -15.75 7.55
N TYR A 227 1.76 -15.53 7.06
CA TYR A 227 2.90 -15.11 7.84
C TYR A 227 2.93 -13.59 8.02
N VAL A 228 2.52 -13.10 9.20
CA VAL A 228 2.56 -11.70 9.59
C VAL A 228 3.18 -11.56 10.96
N TYR A 229 4.22 -10.77 11.08
CA TYR A 229 4.98 -10.60 12.31
C TYR A 229 5.12 -9.13 12.70
N VAL A 230 5.18 -8.89 14.01
CA VAL A 230 5.54 -7.60 14.61
C VAL A 230 6.69 -7.78 15.60
N SER A 231 7.59 -6.84 15.60
CA SER A 231 8.62 -6.65 16.60
C SER A 231 8.45 -5.28 17.25
N GLU A 232 8.64 -5.19 18.56
CA GLU A 232 8.61 -3.95 19.35
C GLU A 232 10.03 -3.53 19.83
N ASP A 233 11.10 -4.16 19.29
CA ASP A 233 12.49 -4.03 19.74
C ASP A 233 13.51 -4.02 18.60
N PHE A 234 13.17 -3.36 17.47
CA PHE A 234 13.98 -3.26 16.26
C PHE A 234 14.24 -4.61 15.56
N GLY A 235 13.36 -5.59 15.72
CA GLY A 235 13.48 -6.90 15.10
C GLY A 235 14.26 -7.94 15.90
N LYS A 236 14.63 -7.67 17.17
CA LYS A 236 15.32 -8.66 18.02
C LYS A 236 14.41 -9.82 18.39
N THR A 237 13.14 -9.52 18.68
CA THR A 237 12.10 -10.53 18.94
C THR A 237 10.88 -10.31 18.03
N TRP A 238 10.22 -11.39 17.64
CA TRP A 238 9.09 -11.37 16.75
C TRP A 238 7.88 -12.08 17.34
N LYS A 239 6.71 -11.45 17.23
CA LYS A 239 5.42 -12.03 17.56
C LYS A 239 4.62 -12.27 16.27
N ASN A 240 4.12 -13.49 16.07
CA ASN A 240 3.18 -13.76 14.99
C ASN A 240 1.83 -13.11 15.30
N ILE A 241 1.32 -12.32 14.38
CA ILE A 241 0.02 -11.64 14.44
C ILE A 241 -0.89 -12.03 13.26
N GLY A 242 -0.49 -13.00 12.44
CA GLY A 242 -1.25 -13.49 11.28
C GLY A 242 -2.21 -14.64 11.58
N ASN A 243 -2.20 -15.21 12.79
CA ASN A 243 -2.88 -16.48 13.12
C ASN A 243 -4.41 -16.48 12.91
N SER A 244 -5.07 -15.33 12.96
CA SER A 244 -6.52 -15.24 12.74
C SER A 244 -6.90 -14.85 11.30
N ILE A 245 -5.93 -14.65 10.42
CA ILE A 245 -6.17 -14.51 8.99
C ILE A 245 -6.40 -15.92 8.42
N PRO A 246 -7.46 -16.15 7.65
CA PRO A 246 -7.63 -17.42 6.94
C PRO A 246 -6.39 -17.72 6.08
N THR A 247 -6.06 -19.01 5.95
CA THR A 247 -4.88 -19.46 5.18
C THR A 247 -4.84 -18.83 3.80
N SER A 248 -3.88 -17.93 3.62
CA SER A 248 -3.63 -17.21 2.37
C SER A 248 -2.25 -16.54 2.41
N PRO A 249 -1.43 -16.67 1.36
CA PRO A 249 -0.15 -15.98 1.27
C PRO A 249 -0.31 -14.47 1.44
N VAL A 250 0.56 -13.86 2.24
CA VAL A 250 0.51 -12.41 2.51
C VAL A 250 1.51 -11.67 1.62
N ASN A 251 1.01 -10.68 0.88
CA ASN A 251 1.80 -9.90 -0.07
C ASN A 251 2.24 -8.55 0.49
N VAL A 252 1.40 -7.96 1.34
CA VAL A 252 1.64 -6.60 1.85
C VAL A 252 0.98 -6.39 3.21
N ILE A 253 1.64 -5.57 4.04
CA ILE A 253 1.08 -5.01 5.27
C ILE A 253 1.25 -3.50 5.27
N LYS A 254 0.28 -2.78 5.85
CA LYS A 254 0.36 -1.33 6.14
C LYS A 254 -0.20 -1.05 7.53
N GLU A 255 0.51 -0.21 8.27
CA GLU A 255 0.01 0.40 9.51
C GLU A 255 -0.73 1.69 9.15
N ASP A 256 -1.87 1.96 9.77
CA ASP A 256 -2.61 3.19 9.55
C ASP A 256 -1.84 4.38 10.12
N PRO A 257 -1.60 5.46 9.35
CA PRO A 257 -0.79 6.58 9.81
C PRO A 257 -1.45 7.44 10.91
N SER A 258 -2.76 7.28 11.14
CA SER A 258 -3.53 8.06 12.12
C SER A 258 -3.93 7.26 13.35
N ASN A 259 -3.93 5.93 13.26
CA ASN A 259 -4.36 5.04 14.36
C ASN A 259 -3.47 3.80 14.44
N GLU A 260 -2.58 3.75 15.43
CA GLU A 260 -1.62 2.64 15.62
C GLU A 260 -2.28 1.26 15.87
N ASN A 261 -3.57 1.21 16.19
CA ASN A 261 -4.28 -0.04 16.39
C ASN A 261 -4.75 -0.66 15.07
N ILE A 262 -4.73 0.10 13.98
CA ILE A 262 -5.25 -0.33 12.69
C ILE A 262 -4.12 -0.78 11.78
N LEU A 263 -4.26 -2.03 11.32
CA LEU A 263 -3.40 -2.63 10.31
C LEU A 263 -4.23 -3.12 9.14
N TYR A 264 -3.67 -3.03 7.94
CA TYR A 264 -4.25 -3.60 6.72
C TYR A 264 -3.28 -4.62 6.14
N VAL A 265 -3.78 -5.75 5.67
CA VAL A 265 -3.00 -6.72 4.90
C VAL A 265 -3.69 -7.05 3.58
N GLY A 266 -2.87 -7.23 2.55
CA GLY A 266 -3.27 -7.79 1.26
C GLY A 266 -2.75 -9.21 1.14
N THR A 267 -3.62 -10.13 0.74
CA THR A 267 -3.33 -11.55 0.56
C THR A 267 -3.73 -12.01 -0.83
N ASP A 268 -3.45 -13.26 -1.18
CA ASP A 268 -3.91 -13.85 -2.45
C ASP A 268 -5.44 -14.02 -2.52
N ASN A 269 -6.14 -13.96 -1.37
CA ASN A 269 -7.59 -14.13 -1.29
C ASN A 269 -8.33 -12.85 -0.83
N GLY A 270 -7.74 -11.68 -1.00
CA GLY A 270 -8.36 -10.40 -0.67
C GLY A 270 -7.60 -9.60 0.37
N ALA A 271 -8.30 -8.70 1.05
CA ALA A 271 -7.73 -7.82 2.06
C ALA A 271 -8.37 -8.07 3.44
N TYR A 272 -7.60 -7.79 4.48
CA TYR A 272 -8.05 -7.88 5.88
C TYR A 272 -7.64 -6.63 6.64
N ILE A 273 -8.42 -6.29 7.66
CA ILE A 273 -8.18 -5.19 8.58
C ILE A 273 -8.12 -5.70 10.02
N SER A 274 -7.23 -5.14 10.79
CA SER A 274 -7.21 -5.30 12.26
C SER A 274 -7.46 -3.96 12.92
N PHE A 275 -8.19 -3.96 14.05
CA PHE A 275 -8.42 -2.79 14.90
C PHE A 275 -7.72 -2.91 16.27
N ASP A 276 -6.88 -3.92 16.46
CA ASP A 276 -6.25 -4.28 17.72
C ASP A 276 -4.79 -4.70 17.60
N LYS A 277 -4.06 -4.02 16.69
CA LYS A 277 -2.63 -4.26 16.41
C LYS A 277 -2.32 -5.69 15.93
N GLY A 278 -3.26 -6.30 15.20
CA GLY A 278 -3.10 -7.63 14.63
C GLY A 278 -3.45 -8.80 15.58
N ASN A 279 -4.03 -8.54 16.76
CA ASN A 279 -4.49 -9.64 17.62
C ASN A 279 -5.70 -10.36 17.01
N SER A 280 -6.54 -9.63 16.25
CA SER A 280 -7.62 -10.19 15.44
C SER A 280 -7.71 -9.51 14.09
N TRP A 281 -8.24 -10.24 13.09
CA TRP A 281 -8.39 -9.75 11.73
C TRP A 281 -9.82 -9.97 11.24
N GLU A 282 -10.36 -8.96 10.58
CA GLU A 282 -11.65 -8.99 9.92
C GLU A 282 -11.46 -8.87 8.41
N ILE A 283 -12.34 -9.51 7.64
CA ILE A 283 -12.30 -9.43 6.18
C ILE A 283 -12.64 -8.01 5.71
N PHE A 284 -11.85 -7.48 4.79
CA PHE A 284 -12.02 -6.15 4.23
C PHE A 284 -12.29 -6.23 2.73
N ASN A 285 -13.46 -6.74 2.37
CA ASN A 285 -13.80 -7.08 0.99
C ASN A 285 -15.12 -6.52 0.48
N LYS A 286 -15.75 -5.54 1.16
CA LYS A 286 -17.00 -4.94 0.67
C LYS A 286 -16.77 -4.38 -0.74
N ASN A 287 -17.51 -4.92 -1.73
CA ASN A 287 -17.33 -4.62 -3.16
C ASN A 287 -15.95 -5.00 -3.76
N LEU A 288 -15.09 -5.69 -3.03
CA LEU A 288 -13.87 -6.26 -3.54
C LEU A 288 -14.15 -7.75 -3.87
N PRO A 289 -13.94 -8.20 -5.11
CA PRO A 289 -14.06 -9.62 -5.44
C PRO A 289 -12.98 -10.44 -4.73
N ASN A 290 -13.12 -11.75 -4.69
CA ASN A 290 -12.04 -12.62 -4.24
C ASN A 290 -10.89 -12.57 -5.27
N VAL A 291 -9.86 -11.80 -4.95
CA VAL A 291 -8.73 -11.49 -5.84
C VAL A 291 -7.48 -11.23 -5.00
N ALA A 292 -6.31 -11.61 -5.52
CA ALA A 292 -5.05 -11.30 -4.87
C ALA A 292 -4.83 -9.78 -4.81
N VAL A 293 -4.52 -9.29 -3.61
CA VAL A 293 -4.11 -7.90 -3.35
C VAL A 293 -2.60 -7.88 -3.17
N HIS A 294 -1.89 -7.36 -4.17
CA HIS A 294 -0.43 -7.37 -4.20
C HIS A 294 0.19 -6.18 -3.48
N ASP A 295 -0.48 -5.03 -3.49
CA ASP A 295 0.04 -3.84 -2.81
C ASP A 295 -1.09 -2.96 -2.27
N LEU A 296 -0.76 -2.19 -1.22
CA LEU A 296 -1.64 -1.27 -0.52
C LEU A 296 -0.92 0.06 -0.29
N VAL A 297 -1.62 1.17 -0.51
CA VAL A 297 -1.11 2.49 -0.13
C VAL A 297 -2.22 3.33 0.48
N ILE A 298 -1.87 4.12 1.50
CA ILE A 298 -2.79 5.05 2.16
C ILE A 298 -2.43 6.48 1.74
N GLN A 299 -3.42 7.20 1.24
CA GLN A 299 -3.33 8.65 1.08
C GLN A 299 -3.83 9.31 2.37
N PRO A 300 -2.94 9.89 3.18
CA PRO A 300 -3.27 10.25 4.56
C PRO A 300 -4.21 11.45 4.67
N THR A 301 -4.10 12.42 3.77
CA THR A 301 -4.92 13.65 3.78
C THR A 301 -6.36 13.38 3.35
N ALA A 302 -6.55 12.62 2.27
CA ALA A 302 -7.87 12.22 1.79
C ALA A 302 -8.45 11.05 2.59
N LYS A 303 -7.65 10.39 3.44
CA LYS A 303 -8.03 9.19 4.21
C LYS A 303 -8.56 8.09 3.30
N HIS A 304 -7.83 7.83 2.21
CA HIS A 304 -8.16 6.80 1.25
C HIS A 304 -7.13 5.67 1.31
N LEU A 305 -7.61 4.43 1.30
CA LEU A 305 -6.82 3.23 1.07
C LEU A 305 -7.00 2.83 -0.40
N ILE A 306 -5.87 2.66 -1.11
CA ILE A 306 -5.85 2.17 -2.48
C ILE A 306 -5.27 0.76 -2.48
N LEU A 307 -5.95 -0.17 -3.14
CA LEU A 307 -5.56 -1.56 -3.27
C LEU A 307 -5.18 -1.84 -4.72
N GLY A 308 -4.00 -2.40 -4.94
CA GLY A 308 -3.54 -2.92 -6.23
C GLY A 308 -3.80 -4.43 -6.31
N THR A 309 -4.63 -4.85 -7.27
CA THR A 309 -5.03 -6.26 -7.40
C THR A 309 -4.38 -6.95 -8.57
N HIS A 310 -4.32 -8.27 -8.52
CA HIS A 310 -3.89 -9.09 -9.64
C HIS A 310 -5.03 -9.27 -10.65
N GLY A 311 -4.95 -8.55 -11.77
CA GLY A 311 -5.87 -8.71 -12.90
C GLY A 311 -7.27 -8.09 -12.75
N ARG A 312 -7.58 -7.42 -11.62
CA ARG A 312 -8.92 -6.84 -11.37
C ARG A 312 -8.88 -5.35 -11.05
N SER A 313 -7.89 -4.62 -11.61
CA SER A 313 -7.77 -3.16 -11.48
C SER A 313 -7.38 -2.68 -10.07
N LEU A 314 -7.66 -1.42 -9.78
CA LEU A 314 -7.44 -0.74 -8.52
C LEU A 314 -8.77 -0.53 -7.80
N TYR A 315 -8.74 -0.63 -6.48
CA TYR A 315 -9.89 -0.31 -5.63
C TYR A 315 -9.53 0.81 -4.68
N LYS A 316 -10.49 1.67 -4.38
CA LYS A 316 -10.38 2.78 -3.45
C LYS A 316 -11.41 2.62 -2.34
N ALA A 317 -10.97 2.68 -1.09
CA ALA A 317 -11.83 2.70 0.09
C ALA A 317 -11.63 4.00 0.88
N GLU A 318 -12.72 4.61 1.34
CA GLU A 318 -12.71 5.72 2.29
C GLU A 318 -12.54 5.14 3.70
N ILE A 319 -11.44 5.46 4.37
CA ILE A 319 -11.09 4.89 5.68
C ILE A 319 -11.21 5.89 6.83
N GLY A 320 -11.68 7.11 6.57
CA GLY A 320 -11.73 8.18 7.58
C GLY A 320 -12.53 7.80 8.83
N ASN A 321 -13.67 7.13 8.67
CA ASN A 321 -14.47 6.66 9.81
C ASN A 321 -13.81 5.46 10.52
N LEU A 322 -13.11 4.60 9.78
CA LEU A 322 -12.40 3.46 10.37
C LEU A 322 -11.25 3.93 11.27
N GLN A 323 -10.59 5.03 10.90
CA GLN A 323 -9.51 5.63 11.70
C GLN A 323 -9.99 6.14 13.08
N LEU A 324 -11.31 6.33 13.27
CA LEU A 324 -11.89 6.72 14.54
C LEU A 324 -12.18 5.53 15.47
N PHE A 325 -11.95 4.30 15.03
CA PHE A 325 -12.21 3.11 15.84
C PHE A 325 -11.22 3.05 17.02
N THR A 326 -11.78 3.16 18.21
CA THR A 326 -11.09 2.98 19.49
C THR A 326 -11.74 1.84 20.27
N LYS A 327 -11.06 1.33 21.30
CA LYS A 327 -11.67 0.33 22.20
C LYS A 327 -12.97 0.83 22.79
N ASP A 328 -13.06 2.12 23.13
CA ASP A 328 -14.27 2.73 23.70
C ASP A 328 -15.42 2.77 22.68
N LEU A 329 -15.12 3.11 21.42
CA LEU A 329 -16.12 3.08 20.35
C LEU A 329 -16.61 1.64 20.13
N MET A 330 -15.70 0.67 20.02
CA MET A 330 -16.04 -0.73 19.79
C MET A 330 -16.80 -1.38 20.98
N ASN A 331 -16.74 -0.79 22.16
CA ASN A 331 -17.54 -1.21 23.32
C ASN A 331 -18.97 -0.65 23.31
N LYS A 332 -19.26 0.39 22.53
CA LYS A 332 -20.61 0.91 22.38
C LYS A 332 -21.51 -0.10 21.67
N LYS A 333 -22.78 -0.15 22.06
CA LYS A 333 -23.77 -0.98 21.34
C LYS A 333 -23.96 -0.48 19.91
N PHE A 334 -23.93 0.86 19.74
CA PHE A 334 -24.17 1.55 18.48
C PHE A 334 -23.46 2.91 18.50
N HIS A 335 -22.95 3.35 17.32
CA HIS A 335 -22.35 4.68 17.13
C HIS A 335 -22.60 5.16 15.72
N ILE A 336 -23.17 6.35 15.56
CA ILE A 336 -23.34 7.01 14.26
C ILE A 336 -22.15 7.96 14.06
N PHE A 337 -21.49 7.86 12.91
CA PHE A 337 -20.43 8.80 12.53
C PHE A 337 -21.04 10.06 11.95
N GLN A 338 -20.22 11.11 11.86
CA GLN A 338 -20.65 12.34 11.22
C GLN A 338 -21.07 12.08 9.78
N MET A 339 -22.22 12.59 9.40
CA MET A 339 -22.78 12.50 8.05
C MET A 339 -22.56 13.81 7.30
N GLU A 340 -22.33 13.72 6.01
CA GLU A 340 -22.40 14.87 5.14
C GLU A 340 -23.86 15.21 4.82
N GLY A 341 -24.25 16.47 5.06
CA GLY A 341 -25.57 16.95 4.66
C GLY A 341 -25.72 17.05 3.15
N ILE A 342 -26.88 16.73 2.64
CA ILE A 342 -27.22 16.93 1.22
C ILE A 342 -28.11 18.16 1.06
N GLN A 343 -27.75 19.04 0.12
CA GLN A 343 -28.58 20.18 -0.23
C GLN A 343 -29.56 19.79 -1.33
N LYS A 344 -30.83 20.14 -1.13
CA LYS A 344 -31.85 19.95 -2.17
C LYS A 344 -31.45 20.72 -3.44
N ARG A 345 -31.53 20.04 -4.58
CA ARG A 345 -31.31 20.62 -5.90
C ARG A 345 -32.51 20.38 -6.79
N ASN A 346 -32.74 21.29 -7.75
CA ASN A 346 -33.92 21.22 -8.63
C ASN A 346 -33.88 20.03 -9.61
N ASN A 347 -32.75 19.35 -9.74
CA ASN A 347 -32.61 18.18 -10.62
C ASN A 347 -32.88 16.84 -9.92
N TRP A 348 -33.32 16.85 -8.66
CA TRP A 348 -33.71 15.61 -7.98
C TRP A 348 -34.96 15.01 -8.64
N GLY A 349 -34.91 13.72 -8.94
CA GLY A 349 -35.97 13.01 -9.62
C GLY A 349 -36.12 13.35 -11.12
N SER A 350 -35.13 14.05 -11.70
CA SER A 350 -35.13 14.37 -13.12
C SER A 350 -33.98 13.72 -13.89
N ALA A 351 -34.23 13.35 -15.14
CA ALA A 351 -33.19 12.93 -16.07
C ALA A 351 -32.74 14.13 -16.91
N ARG A 352 -31.47 14.18 -17.31
CA ARG A 352 -30.95 15.24 -18.18
C ARG A 352 -31.48 15.15 -19.60
N ASN A 353 -31.80 13.93 -20.04
CA ASN A 353 -32.42 13.61 -21.33
C ASN A 353 -33.10 12.24 -21.21
N ASP A 354 -33.83 11.80 -22.22
CA ASP A 354 -34.62 10.55 -22.23
C ASP A 354 -33.75 9.27 -22.07
N TRP A 355 -32.43 9.36 -22.25
CA TRP A 355 -31.50 8.24 -22.19
C TRP A 355 -30.63 8.26 -20.92
N SER A 356 -30.72 9.32 -20.12
CA SER A 356 -29.95 9.40 -18.87
C SER A 356 -30.77 8.87 -17.68
N GLU A 357 -30.08 8.25 -16.73
CA GLU A 357 -30.72 7.86 -15.49
C GLU A 357 -31.20 9.08 -14.71
N VAL A 358 -32.31 8.90 -14.02
CA VAL A 358 -32.87 9.90 -13.12
C VAL A 358 -31.89 10.14 -11.98
N PHE A 359 -31.58 11.40 -11.71
CA PHE A 359 -30.71 11.72 -10.58
C PHE A 359 -31.46 11.55 -9.25
N ILE A 360 -31.11 10.53 -8.49
CA ILE A 360 -31.58 10.28 -7.12
C ILE A 360 -30.45 10.60 -6.18
N PRO A 361 -30.61 11.57 -5.23
CA PRO A 361 -29.60 11.85 -4.23
C PRO A 361 -29.48 10.69 -3.25
N GLU A 362 -28.24 10.33 -2.92
CA GLU A 362 -27.96 9.34 -1.87
C GLU A 362 -27.50 10.04 -0.60
N LEU A 363 -28.11 9.72 0.52
CA LEU A 363 -27.65 10.06 1.86
C LEU A 363 -27.01 8.80 2.46
N LYS A 364 -25.70 8.85 2.72
CA LYS A 364 -24.98 7.78 3.40
C LYS A 364 -25.03 8.04 4.91
N ILE A 365 -25.45 7.05 5.67
CA ILE A 365 -25.51 7.09 7.14
C ILE A 365 -24.48 6.07 7.66
N PRO A 366 -23.22 6.46 7.85
CA PRO A 366 -22.19 5.55 8.35
C PRO A 366 -22.39 5.32 9.85
N PHE A 367 -22.36 4.05 10.28
CA PHE A 367 -22.48 3.70 11.69
C PHE A 367 -21.72 2.42 12.05
N TYR A 368 -21.42 2.27 13.33
CA TYR A 368 -20.90 1.04 13.92
C TYR A 368 -21.98 0.39 14.76
N ALA A 369 -22.11 -0.93 14.67
CA ALA A 369 -22.97 -1.76 15.49
C ALA A 369 -22.19 -2.92 16.11
N LYS A 370 -22.31 -3.14 17.43
CA LYS A 370 -21.62 -4.24 18.14
C LYS A 370 -22.17 -5.63 17.78
N GLY A 371 -23.38 -5.70 17.26
CA GLY A 371 -24.03 -6.94 16.85
C GLY A 371 -24.95 -6.75 15.67
N SER A 372 -25.26 -7.83 14.97
CA SER A 372 -26.22 -7.83 13.87
C SER A 372 -27.67 -7.83 14.39
N GLY A 373 -28.59 -7.26 13.63
CA GLY A 373 -30.00 -7.22 14.00
C GLY A 373 -30.85 -6.34 13.08
N LYS A 374 -31.97 -5.86 13.62
CA LYS A 374 -32.85 -4.90 12.96
C LYS A 374 -32.92 -3.63 13.76
N THR A 375 -32.92 -2.49 13.07
CA THR A 375 -33.13 -1.19 13.69
C THR A 375 -33.99 -0.31 12.81
N ASN A 376 -34.44 0.81 13.33
CA ASN A 376 -35.19 1.81 12.58
C ASN A 376 -34.38 3.08 12.49
N ILE A 377 -34.35 3.67 11.29
CA ILE A 377 -33.86 5.01 11.03
C ILE A 377 -35.09 5.94 10.98
N GLU A 378 -35.18 6.87 11.90
CA GLU A 378 -36.24 7.88 11.91
C GLU A 378 -35.75 9.15 11.22
N VAL A 379 -36.52 9.62 10.26
CA VAL A 379 -36.32 10.91 9.63
C VAL A 379 -37.21 11.95 10.31
N LEU A 380 -36.56 12.98 10.85
CA LEU A 380 -37.26 14.02 11.58
C LEU A 380 -37.26 15.33 10.77
N SER A 381 -38.39 16.04 10.86
CA SER A 381 -38.53 17.44 10.45
C SER A 381 -39.01 18.26 11.66
N ASN A 382 -38.21 19.23 12.11
CA ASN A 382 -38.49 20.03 13.30
C ASN A 382 -38.86 19.14 14.51
N GLU A 383 -38.04 18.12 14.79
CA GLU A 383 -38.23 17.15 15.88
C GLU A 383 -39.44 16.20 15.75
N VAL A 384 -40.23 16.31 14.70
CA VAL A 384 -41.33 15.41 14.39
C VAL A 384 -40.89 14.32 13.45
N VAL A 385 -41.13 13.06 13.81
CA VAL A 385 -40.82 11.91 12.91
C VAL A 385 -41.76 11.96 11.71
N VAL A 386 -41.18 12.16 10.53
CA VAL A 386 -41.89 12.22 9.25
C VAL A 386 -41.81 10.93 8.46
N ASN A 387 -40.82 10.11 8.75
CA ASN A 387 -40.66 8.78 8.14
C ASN A 387 -39.84 7.86 9.05
N THR A 388 -40.09 6.54 8.96
CA THR A 388 -39.33 5.50 9.63
C THR A 388 -38.96 4.42 8.65
N ILE A 389 -37.67 4.12 8.57
CA ILE A 389 -37.09 3.13 7.63
C ILE A 389 -36.55 1.98 8.46
N ALA A 390 -37.11 0.79 8.31
CA ALA A 390 -36.57 -0.42 8.92
C ALA A 390 -35.34 -0.93 8.12
N VAL A 391 -34.22 -1.14 8.79
CA VAL A 391 -32.99 -1.61 8.19
C VAL A 391 -32.43 -2.83 8.91
N ASN A 392 -31.84 -3.74 8.18
CA ASN A 392 -30.98 -4.78 8.74
C ASN A 392 -29.58 -4.20 8.93
N ILE A 393 -28.97 -4.50 10.06
CA ILE A 393 -27.62 -4.06 10.38
C ILE A 393 -26.74 -5.28 10.59
N ASP A 394 -25.49 -5.18 10.17
CA ASP A 394 -24.45 -6.16 10.41
C ASP A 394 -23.57 -5.73 11.59
N LYS A 395 -22.92 -6.71 12.23
CA LYS A 395 -21.88 -6.41 13.19
C LYS A 395 -20.72 -5.71 12.48
N GLY A 396 -20.19 -4.64 13.09
CA GLY A 396 -19.07 -3.87 12.57
C GLY A 396 -19.49 -2.54 11.94
N TYR A 397 -18.74 -2.08 10.96
CA TYR A 397 -18.98 -0.84 10.23
C TYR A 397 -19.99 -1.06 9.09
N ASN A 398 -21.01 -0.23 9.05
CA ASN A 398 -22.11 -0.27 8.09
C ASN A 398 -22.19 1.01 7.30
#